data_23d1771d4376251c410027b8a3a1a2e0
#
_entry.id   23d1771d4376251c410027b8a3a1a2e0
#
_cell.length_a   1.000
_cell.length_b   1.000
_cell.length_c   1.000
_cell.angle_alpha   90.00
_cell.angle_beta   90.00
_cell.angle_gamma   90.00
#
_symmetry.space_group_name_H-M   'P 1'
#
loop_
_entity.id
_entity.type
_entity.pdbx_description
1 polymer ?
#
loop_
_entity_poly.entity_id
_entity_poly.type
_entity_poly.pdbx_seq_one_letter_code
_entity_poly.pdbx_strand_id
1 'polypeptide(L)'
;MWTRPWKTAEGFLIGGGLFAVGLALQLTLGPIDWSLFAAPVNWIVLIQMLAFLALMFILRRKVYAFEWMMHGQAAVSAMAWALGITILMGLLPQTRQGGIPWLSQMLSFWPFVLIWTWLMVISGLATINHLLRFKLKETPFLLNHLGVFVAIVAATLGSADMQKLEMTVYYEHPGWRALSDDGMAVEPGFAIQLHQFTVDYYEDMTPKRFASDVTVYTDDSKHLRGTVEVNKPLKVNGWKIYQYGYDVPMGSDSPYSVFLLVKDPWLPAVYTGIFLMLAGALCLIGMKYVRKRWWVLLAAFLLTVFFTFLTVSRMGHSARNPMPALQSA
;
A
#
# COMPACT_ATOMS: atom_id res chain seq x y z
N MET A 1 -34.06 12.61 15.56
CA MET A 1 -32.81 11.87 15.41
C MET A 1 -33.04 10.42 15.78
N TRP A 2 -32.38 9.49 15.10
CA TRP A 2 -32.47 8.03 15.32
C TRP A 2 -33.83 7.38 14.97
N THR A 3 -34.72 8.14 14.31
CA THR A 3 -35.93 7.54 13.70
C THR A 3 -35.61 6.98 12.34
N ARG A 4 -36.15 5.80 12.03
CA ARG A 4 -35.95 5.17 10.71
C ARG A 4 -36.76 5.88 9.64
N PRO A 5 -36.20 6.03 8.41
CA PRO A 5 -34.87 5.64 7.97
C PRO A 5 -33.78 6.64 8.37
N TRP A 6 -32.60 6.14 8.80
CA TRP A 6 -31.42 6.98 9.10
C TRP A 6 -30.91 7.65 7.83
N LYS A 7 -30.47 8.89 7.97
CA LYS A 7 -29.95 9.73 6.89
C LYS A 7 -28.44 9.96 7.07
N THR A 8 -27.88 10.86 6.29
CA THR A 8 -26.47 11.27 6.39
C THR A 8 -26.14 11.95 7.73
N ALA A 9 -27.12 12.63 8.36
CA ALA A 9 -26.93 13.27 9.67
C ALA A 9 -26.56 12.26 10.76
N GLU A 10 -27.24 11.11 10.82
CA GLU A 10 -26.90 10.03 11.75
C GLU A 10 -25.51 9.47 11.45
N GLY A 11 -25.13 9.40 10.17
CA GLY A 11 -23.79 8.98 9.76
C GLY A 11 -22.70 9.96 10.22
N PHE A 12 -22.94 11.27 10.13
CA PHE A 12 -22.00 12.25 10.66
C PHE A 12 -21.85 12.15 12.18
N LEU A 13 -22.93 11.85 12.90
CA LEU A 13 -22.86 11.62 14.35
C LEU A 13 -22.09 10.34 14.70
N ILE A 14 -22.28 9.26 13.93
CA ILE A 14 -21.52 8.02 14.12
C ILE A 14 -20.03 8.31 13.89
N GLY A 15 -19.67 9.00 12.81
CA GLY A 15 -18.28 9.40 12.56
C GLY A 15 -17.70 10.28 13.67
N GLY A 16 -18.47 11.26 14.17
CA GLY A 16 -18.10 12.07 15.33
C GLY A 16 -17.90 11.25 16.61
N GLY A 17 -18.76 10.25 16.83
CA GLY A 17 -18.62 9.29 17.94
C GLY A 17 -17.35 8.43 17.80
N LEU A 18 -17.07 7.90 16.60
CA LEU A 18 -15.84 7.15 16.34
C LEU A 18 -14.59 8.02 16.54
N PHE A 19 -14.65 9.29 16.10
CA PHE A 19 -13.58 10.24 16.33
C PHE A 19 -13.34 10.48 17.82
N ALA A 20 -14.40 10.71 18.60
CA ALA A 20 -14.31 10.92 20.05
C ALA A 20 -13.78 9.69 20.79
N VAL A 21 -14.26 8.48 20.43
CA VAL A 21 -13.74 7.21 20.97
C VAL A 21 -12.26 7.05 20.59
N GLY A 22 -11.90 7.37 19.35
CA GLY A 22 -10.51 7.33 18.90
C GLY A 22 -9.62 8.28 19.71
N LEU A 23 -10.09 9.49 20.04
CA LEU A 23 -9.35 10.41 20.91
C LEU A 23 -9.19 9.85 22.32
N ALA A 24 -10.23 9.24 22.89
CA ALA A 24 -10.13 8.60 24.20
C ALA A 24 -9.10 7.47 24.19
N LEU A 25 -9.09 6.61 23.16
CA LEU A 25 -8.09 5.55 22.99
C LEU A 25 -6.69 6.14 22.81
N GLN A 26 -6.54 7.22 22.02
CA GLN A 26 -5.25 7.88 21.82
C GLN A 26 -4.65 8.41 23.13
N LEU A 27 -5.49 8.98 24.00
CA LEU A 27 -5.07 9.51 25.29
C LEU A 27 -4.74 8.43 26.33
N THR A 28 -5.39 7.26 26.23
CA THR A 28 -5.24 6.18 27.22
C THR A 28 -4.19 5.15 26.81
N LEU A 29 -4.13 4.78 25.54
CA LEU A 29 -3.26 3.74 25.00
C LEU A 29 -2.04 4.26 24.25
N GLY A 30 -2.05 5.56 23.86
CA GLY A 30 -1.06 6.11 22.96
C GLY A 30 -1.29 5.71 21.49
N PRO A 31 -0.31 5.96 20.60
CA PRO A 31 -0.42 5.61 19.18
C PRO A 31 -0.43 4.10 18.98
N ILE A 32 -1.06 3.67 17.87
CA ILE A 32 -1.07 2.25 17.50
C ILE A 32 0.35 1.82 17.11
N ASP A 33 0.82 0.74 17.73
CA ASP A 33 2.03 0.06 17.32
C ASP A 33 1.69 -0.99 16.25
N TRP A 34 1.96 -0.66 14.99
CA TRP A 34 1.69 -1.56 13.87
C TRP A 34 2.56 -2.81 13.86
N SER A 35 3.71 -2.82 14.53
CA SER A 35 4.57 -4.01 14.60
C SER A 35 3.85 -5.21 15.25
N LEU A 36 2.89 -4.95 16.14
CA LEU A 36 2.05 -5.98 16.77
C LEU A 36 1.14 -6.70 15.75
N PHE A 37 0.90 -6.10 14.60
CA PHE A 37 0.05 -6.65 13.53
C PHE A 37 0.85 -7.34 12.42
N ALA A 38 2.17 -7.50 12.56
CA ALA A 38 2.97 -8.24 11.60
C ALA A 38 2.51 -9.70 11.48
N ALA A 39 2.87 -10.37 10.38
CA ALA A 39 2.51 -11.77 10.16
C ALA A 39 3.00 -12.65 11.33
N PRO A 40 2.17 -13.59 11.83
CA PRO A 40 0.88 -14.05 11.26
C PRO A 40 -0.37 -13.28 11.77
N VAL A 41 -0.23 -12.28 12.65
CA VAL A 41 -1.36 -11.61 13.33
C VAL A 41 -2.29 -10.91 12.33
N ASN A 42 -1.75 -10.25 11.31
CA ASN A 42 -2.54 -9.60 10.27
C ASN A 42 -3.46 -10.58 9.52
N TRP A 43 -3.03 -11.81 9.28
CA TRP A 43 -3.86 -12.84 8.66
C TRP A 43 -5.01 -13.27 9.59
N ILE A 44 -4.76 -13.38 10.90
CA ILE A 44 -5.79 -13.66 11.90
C ILE A 44 -6.80 -12.53 11.93
N VAL A 45 -6.34 -11.27 11.95
CA VAL A 45 -7.21 -10.08 11.92
C VAL A 45 -8.02 -10.02 10.63
N LEU A 46 -7.44 -10.37 9.48
CA LEU A 46 -8.15 -10.46 8.21
C LEU A 46 -9.30 -11.47 8.28
N ILE A 47 -9.03 -12.68 8.78
CA ILE A 47 -10.05 -13.73 8.92
C ILE A 47 -11.17 -13.28 9.87
N GLN A 48 -10.82 -12.69 11.02
CA GLN A 48 -11.79 -12.16 11.99
C GLN A 48 -12.64 -11.05 11.38
N MET A 49 -12.03 -10.13 10.61
CA MET A 49 -12.74 -9.07 9.92
C MET A 49 -13.72 -9.62 8.89
N LEU A 50 -13.31 -10.61 8.08
CA LEU A 50 -14.20 -11.24 7.10
C LEU A 50 -15.36 -11.98 7.79
N ALA A 51 -15.10 -12.69 8.89
CA ALA A 51 -16.13 -13.33 9.70
C ALA A 51 -17.10 -12.30 10.31
N PHE A 52 -16.58 -11.18 10.80
CA PHE A 52 -17.39 -10.08 11.34
C PHE A 52 -18.29 -9.45 10.27
N LEU A 53 -17.77 -9.19 9.06
CA LEU A 53 -18.56 -8.70 7.93
C LEU A 53 -19.67 -9.70 7.53
N ALA A 54 -19.36 -10.98 7.50
CA ALA A 54 -20.36 -12.03 7.23
C ALA A 54 -21.45 -12.05 8.31
N LEU A 55 -21.08 -11.96 9.58
CA LEU A 55 -22.02 -11.89 10.70
C LEU A 55 -22.92 -10.65 10.62
N MET A 56 -22.34 -9.47 10.38
CA MET A 56 -23.12 -8.23 10.19
C MET A 56 -24.10 -8.37 9.02
N PHE A 57 -23.67 -8.99 7.91
CA PHE A 57 -24.53 -9.22 6.76
C PHE A 57 -25.67 -10.18 7.08
N ILE A 58 -25.44 -11.24 7.83
CA ILE A 58 -26.47 -12.18 8.28
C ILE A 58 -27.48 -11.47 9.20
N LEU A 59 -26.99 -10.68 10.14
CA LEU A 59 -27.78 -9.99 11.15
C LEU A 59 -28.47 -8.72 10.63
N ARG A 60 -28.21 -8.26 9.39
CA ARG A 60 -28.71 -6.97 8.85
C ARG A 60 -30.23 -6.80 8.93
N ARG A 61 -31.00 -7.92 8.86
CA ARG A 61 -32.47 -7.86 8.98
C ARG A 61 -32.94 -7.67 10.42
N LYS A 62 -32.11 -8.00 11.41
CA LYS A 62 -32.41 -7.85 12.84
C LYS A 62 -31.87 -6.53 13.40
N VAL A 63 -30.70 -6.12 12.94
CA VAL A 63 -30.00 -4.91 13.41
C VAL A 63 -30.02 -3.86 12.30
N TYR A 64 -30.85 -2.85 12.46
CA TYR A 64 -31.05 -1.82 11.44
C TYR A 64 -29.76 -1.04 11.09
N ALA A 65 -28.87 -0.83 12.04
CA ALA A 65 -27.58 -0.19 11.79
C ALA A 65 -26.76 -0.92 10.72
N PHE A 66 -26.78 -2.25 10.70
CA PHE A 66 -26.08 -3.06 9.71
C PHE A 66 -26.72 -2.97 8.33
N GLU A 67 -28.06 -2.90 8.27
CA GLU A 67 -28.76 -2.64 7.02
C GLU A 67 -28.44 -1.25 6.49
N TRP A 68 -28.49 -0.24 7.35
CA TRP A 68 -28.20 1.14 7.00
C TRP A 68 -26.76 1.34 6.48
N MET A 69 -25.76 0.60 7.03
CA MET A 69 -24.37 0.66 6.54
C MET A 69 -24.22 0.21 5.08
N MET A 70 -25.19 -0.50 4.52
CA MET A 70 -25.20 -0.86 3.09
C MET A 70 -25.85 0.19 2.19
N HIS A 71 -26.34 1.30 2.74
CA HIS A 71 -26.95 2.41 1.98
C HIS A 71 -25.94 3.50 1.65
N GLY A 72 -26.14 4.18 0.54
CA GLY A 72 -25.27 5.28 0.09
C GLY A 72 -25.10 6.41 1.11
N GLN A 73 -26.11 6.64 1.98
CA GLN A 73 -26.05 7.65 3.03
C GLN A 73 -24.95 7.37 4.07
N ALA A 74 -24.77 6.11 4.46
CA ALA A 74 -23.67 5.69 5.33
C ALA A 74 -22.31 5.87 4.63
N ALA A 75 -22.21 5.46 3.36
CA ALA A 75 -21.00 5.60 2.57
C ALA A 75 -20.57 7.06 2.39
N VAL A 76 -21.52 7.96 2.08
CA VAL A 76 -21.26 9.40 1.93
C VAL A 76 -20.71 9.99 3.23
N SER A 77 -21.31 9.65 4.38
CA SER A 77 -20.86 10.15 5.69
C SER A 77 -19.46 9.63 6.02
N ALA A 78 -19.19 8.34 5.80
CA ALA A 78 -17.88 7.75 6.06
C ALA A 78 -16.80 8.32 5.14
N MET A 79 -17.11 8.49 3.85
CA MET A 79 -16.17 9.11 2.90
C MET A 79 -15.88 10.57 3.27
N ALA A 80 -16.87 11.34 3.71
CA ALA A 80 -16.67 12.73 4.12
C ALA A 80 -15.75 12.83 5.33
N TRP A 81 -15.94 11.97 6.35
CA TRP A 81 -15.03 11.87 7.49
C TRP A 81 -13.63 11.43 7.09
N ALA A 82 -13.51 10.37 6.28
CA ALA A 82 -12.22 9.88 5.80
C ALA A 82 -11.48 10.94 4.97
N LEU A 83 -12.18 11.66 4.09
CA LEU A 83 -11.62 12.76 3.32
C LEU A 83 -11.13 13.88 4.24
N GLY A 84 -11.95 14.33 5.20
CA GLY A 84 -11.59 15.40 6.11
C GLY A 84 -10.33 15.09 6.92
N ILE A 85 -10.25 13.88 7.50
CA ILE A 85 -9.09 13.47 8.30
C ILE A 85 -7.84 13.22 7.44
N THR A 86 -8.02 12.81 6.18
CA THR A 86 -6.91 12.63 5.23
C THR A 86 -6.37 13.97 4.72
N ILE A 87 -7.24 14.96 4.49
CA ILE A 87 -6.82 16.34 4.19
C ILE A 87 -5.99 16.89 5.36
N LEU A 88 -6.46 16.70 6.58
CA LEU A 88 -5.72 17.10 7.78
C LEU A 88 -4.33 16.45 7.82
N MET A 89 -4.23 15.15 7.52
CA MET A 89 -2.95 14.45 7.42
C MET A 89 -2.02 15.08 6.37
N GLY A 90 -2.56 15.45 5.19
CA GLY A 90 -1.78 16.08 4.13
C GLY A 90 -1.30 17.50 4.43
N LEU A 91 -2.01 18.24 5.30
CA LEU A 91 -1.65 19.59 5.71
C LEU A 91 -0.61 19.62 6.86
N LEU A 92 -0.46 18.52 7.58
CA LEU A 92 0.44 18.42 8.73
C LEU A 92 1.70 17.66 8.36
N PRO A 93 2.89 18.10 8.79
CA PRO A 93 4.13 17.36 8.57
C PRO A 93 4.06 15.98 9.22
N GLN A 94 4.23 14.92 8.42
CA GLN A 94 4.24 13.54 8.88
C GLN A 94 5.68 13.10 9.19
N THR A 95 6.28 13.68 10.22
CA THR A 95 7.65 13.41 10.64
C THR A 95 7.69 13.09 12.13
N ARG A 96 8.64 12.24 12.54
CA ARG A 96 8.83 11.94 13.98
C ARG A 96 9.40 13.10 14.76
N GLN A 97 9.97 14.09 14.11
CA GLN A 97 10.62 15.26 14.73
C GLN A 97 9.77 16.51 14.50
N GLY A 98 9.27 17.08 15.57
CA GLY A 98 8.55 18.36 15.59
C GLY A 98 7.02 18.21 15.42
N GLY A 99 6.29 19.14 16.03
CA GLY A 99 4.82 19.19 16.00
C GLY A 99 4.14 18.43 17.13
N ILE A 100 2.82 18.26 17.01
CA ILE A 100 2.01 17.46 17.96
C ILE A 100 2.26 15.99 17.65
N PRO A 101 2.87 15.19 18.55
CA PRO A 101 3.35 13.84 18.25
C PRO A 101 2.31 12.92 17.59
N TRP A 102 1.05 13.03 17.98
CA TRP A 102 -0.03 12.17 17.45
C TRP A 102 -0.52 12.62 16.07
N LEU A 103 -0.44 13.92 15.75
CA LEU A 103 -0.84 14.46 14.45
C LEU A 103 0.26 14.32 13.39
N SER A 104 1.50 14.20 13.81
CA SER A 104 2.64 13.91 12.91
C SER A 104 2.81 12.42 12.61
N GLN A 105 1.97 11.55 13.18
CA GLN A 105 1.93 10.11 12.93
C GLN A 105 0.48 9.64 12.71
N MET A 106 -0.21 10.27 11.76
CA MET A 106 -1.65 10.08 11.55
C MET A 106 -2.04 8.62 11.24
N LEU A 107 -1.17 7.84 10.63
CA LEU A 107 -1.43 6.42 10.37
C LEU A 107 -1.51 5.57 11.65
N SER A 108 -0.91 6.03 12.76
CA SER A 108 -1.00 5.39 14.08
C SER A 108 -1.98 6.10 15.02
N PHE A 109 -2.70 7.11 14.50
CA PHE A 109 -3.68 7.90 15.25
C PHE A 109 -5.03 7.21 15.29
N TRP A 110 -5.53 6.84 16.48
CA TRP A 110 -6.77 6.07 16.65
C TRP A 110 -7.99 6.66 15.92
N PRO A 111 -8.27 7.98 15.96
CA PRO A 111 -9.39 8.53 15.20
C PRO A 111 -9.27 8.26 13.69
N PHE A 112 -8.06 8.38 13.13
CA PHE A 112 -7.81 8.09 11.73
C PHE A 112 -8.12 6.61 11.42
N VAL A 113 -7.57 5.71 12.22
CA VAL A 113 -7.73 4.26 12.00
C VAL A 113 -9.19 3.82 12.16
N LEU A 114 -9.93 4.34 13.16
CA LEU A 114 -11.34 3.99 13.35
C LEU A 114 -12.23 4.48 12.20
N ILE A 115 -11.99 5.70 11.68
CA ILE A 115 -12.74 6.24 10.53
C ILE A 115 -12.47 5.41 9.27
N TRP A 116 -11.20 5.08 8.99
CA TRP A 116 -10.86 4.24 7.85
C TRP A 116 -11.35 2.79 8.00
N THR A 117 -11.35 2.24 9.23
CA THR A 117 -11.96 0.93 9.51
C THR A 117 -13.47 0.95 9.26
N TRP A 118 -14.17 2.03 9.62
CA TRP A 118 -15.59 2.18 9.33
C TRP A 118 -15.85 2.21 7.81
N LEU A 119 -15.06 2.98 7.05
CA LEU A 119 -15.15 2.98 5.58
C LEU A 119 -14.85 1.60 4.99
N MET A 120 -13.88 0.89 5.53
CA MET A 120 -13.55 -0.49 5.15
C MET A 120 -14.73 -1.44 5.38
N VAL A 121 -15.39 -1.35 6.53
CA VAL A 121 -16.59 -2.16 6.86
C VAL A 121 -17.73 -1.87 5.88
N ILE A 122 -18.02 -0.61 5.60
CA ILE A 122 -19.06 -0.21 4.64
C ILE A 122 -18.75 -0.76 3.24
N SER A 123 -17.50 -0.61 2.78
CA SER A 123 -17.03 -1.10 1.50
C SER A 123 -17.14 -2.63 1.39
N GLY A 124 -16.77 -3.35 2.46
CA GLY A 124 -16.89 -4.80 2.56
C GLY A 124 -18.35 -5.29 2.51
N LEU A 125 -19.24 -4.64 3.27
CA LEU A 125 -20.69 -4.96 3.26
C LEU A 125 -21.31 -4.67 1.89
N ALA A 126 -20.95 -3.57 1.24
CA ALA A 126 -21.39 -3.27 -0.12
C ALA A 126 -20.91 -4.34 -1.10
N THR A 127 -19.67 -4.77 -1.01
CA THR A 127 -19.10 -5.86 -1.83
C THR A 127 -19.88 -7.16 -1.64
N ILE A 128 -20.13 -7.58 -0.40
CA ILE A 128 -20.92 -8.80 -0.11
C ILE A 128 -22.34 -8.67 -0.69
N ASN A 129 -22.99 -7.53 -0.52
CA ASN A 129 -24.36 -7.30 -1.02
C ASN A 129 -24.43 -7.38 -2.54
N HIS A 130 -23.47 -6.79 -3.26
CA HIS A 130 -23.41 -6.86 -4.72
C HIS A 130 -23.01 -8.24 -5.22
N LEU A 131 -22.13 -8.95 -4.53
CA LEU A 131 -21.69 -10.29 -4.87
C LEU A 131 -22.85 -11.29 -4.78
N LEU A 132 -23.63 -11.26 -3.69
CA LEU A 132 -24.75 -12.20 -3.46
C LEU A 132 -26.00 -11.89 -4.32
N ARG A 133 -26.11 -10.66 -4.83
CA ARG A 133 -27.18 -10.23 -5.75
C ARG A 133 -26.69 -10.05 -7.16
N PHE A 134 -25.60 -10.73 -7.50
CA PHE A 134 -24.87 -10.50 -8.74
C PHE A 134 -25.77 -10.54 -9.97
N LYS A 135 -25.69 -9.47 -10.74
CA LYS A 135 -26.23 -9.32 -12.10
C LYS A 135 -25.15 -8.70 -12.96
N LEU A 136 -25.03 -9.13 -14.20
CA LEU A 136 -23.98 -8.60 -15.11
C LEU A 136 -23.95 -7.07 -15.19
N LYS A 137 -25.10 -6.41 -15.07
CA LYS A 137 -25.18 -4.94 -15.05
C LYS A 137 -24.55 -4.30 -13.81
N GLU A 138 -24.36 -5.07 -12.74
CA GLU A 138 -23.79 -4.59 -11.47
C GLU A 138 -22.29 -4.86 -11.37
N THR A 139 -21.70 -5.52 -12.38
CA THR A 139 -20.25 -5.80 -12.42
C THR A 139 -19.38 -4.57 -12.16
N PRO A 140 -19.64 -3.39 -12.75
CA PRO A 140 -18.81 -2.22 -12.47
C PRO A 140 -18.84 -1.80 -11.01
N PHE A 141 -20.01 -1.84 -10.38
CA PHE A 141 -20.15 -1.52 -8.95
C PHE A 141 -19.42 -2.53 -8.09
N LEU A 142 -19.55 -3.83 -8.41
CA LEU A 142 -18.84 -4.88 -7.69
C LEU A 142 -17.33 -4.71 -7.79
N LEU A 143 -16.80 -4.47 -8.99
CA LEU A 143 -15.38 -4.27 -9.22
C LEU A 143 -14.85 -3.07 -8.44
N ASN A 144 -15.57 -1.94 -8.44
CA ASN A 144 -15.16 -0.75 -7.70
C ASN A 144 -15.17 -1.00 -6.19
N HIS A 145 -16.24 -1.55 -5.62
CA HIS A 145 -16.35 -1.77 -4.18
C HIS A 145 -15.37 -2.84 -3.69
N LEU A 146 -15.23 -3.95 -4.43
CA LEU A 146 -14.23 -4.97 -4.14
C LEU A 146 -12.82 -4.41 -4.25
N GLY A 147 -12.55 -3.59 -5.28
CA GLY A 147 -11.25 -2.95 -5.47
C GLY A 147 -10.87 -2.03 -4.32
N VAL A 148 -11.79 -1.15 -3.91
CA VAL A 148 -11.60 -0.27 -2.74
C VAL A 148 -11.37 -1.10 -1.48
N PHE A 149 -12.20 -2.11 -1.24
CA PHE A 149 -12.08 -2.99 -0.07
C PHE A 149 -10.71 -3.68 -0.01
N VAL A 150 -10.31 -4.34 -1.11
CA VAL A 150 -9.02 -5.03 -1.20
C VAL A 150 -7.86 -4.05 -1.02
N ALA A 151 -7.90 -2.87 -1.65
CA ALA A 151 -6.84 -1.88 -1.54
C ALA A 151 -6.68 -1.36 -0.11
N ILE A 152 -7.78 -1.00 0.56
CA ILE A 152 -7.73 -0.49 1.94
C ILE A 152 -7.27 -1.58 2.90
N VAL A 153 -7.82 -2.79 2.80
CA VAL A 153 -7.44 -3.93 3.66
C VAL A 153 -5.97 -4.26 3.49
N ALA A 154 -5.50 -4.40 2.25
CA ALA A 154 -4.11 -4.74 1.96
C ALA A 154 -3.15 -3.63 2.41
N ALA A 155 -3.49 -2.36 2.21
CA ALA A 155 -2.67 -1.24 2.66
C ALA A 155 -2.62 -1.15 4.19
N THR A 156 -3.73 -1.43 4.89
CA THR A 156 -3.79 -1.35 6.36
C THR A 156 -3.08 -2.54 7.00
N LEU A 157 -3.47 -3.78 6.66
CA LEU A 157 -2.91 -4.98 7.29
C LEU A 157 -1.50 -5.29 6.81
N GLY A 158 -1.17 -4.87 5.58
CA GLY A 158 0.15 -5.06 4.99
C GLY A 158 1.21 -4.08 5.49
N SER A 159 0.79 -2.94 6.07
CA SER A 159 1.73 -1.93 6.58
C SER A 159 2.67 -2.48 7.66
N ALA A 160 2.21 -3.44 8.45
CA ALA A 160 2.99 -4.10 9.50
C ALA A 160 4.11 -5.03 8.94
N ASP A 161 3.93 -5.57 7.74
CA ASP A 161 4.92 -6.45 7.09
C ASP A 161 5.88 -5.68 6.18
N MET A 162 5.62 -4.38 5.96
CA MET A 162 6.49 -3.54 5.14
C MET A 162 7.77 -3.22 5.90
N GLN A 163 8.91 -3.55 5.30
CA GLN A 163 10.23 -3.27 5.83
C GLN A 163 10.92 -2.21 4.97
N LYS A 164 11.49 -1.21 5.62
CA LYS A 164 12.35 -0.18 5.02
C LYS A 164 13.66 -0.14 5.78
N LEU A 165 14.74 -0.28 5.06
CA LEU A 165 16.08 -0.28 5.62
C LEU A 165 16.97 0.64 4.79
N GLU A 166 17.89 1.34 5.43
CA GLU A 166 18.92 2.14 4.78
C GLU A 166 20.26 1.41 4.87
N MET A 167 20.92 1.20 3.74
CA MET A 167 22.24 0.56 3.68
C MET A 167 23.24 1.49 3.02
N THR A 168 24.26 1.90 3.77
CA THR A 168 25.41 2.62 3.23
C THR A 168 26.47 1.63 2.79
N VAL A 169 26.89 1.73 1.53
CA VAL A 169 27.88 0.83 0.91
C VAL A 169 29.04 1.68 0.37
N TYR A 170 30.23 1.39 0.85
CA TYR A 170 31.47 2.01 0.40
C TYR A 170 32.08 1.22 -0.77
N TYR A 171 32.89 1.89 -1.59
CA TYR A 171 33.69 1.21 -2.63
C TYR A 171 34.54 0.11 -2.00
N GLU A 172 34.68 -1.02 -2.72
CA GLU A 172 35.51 -2.16 -2.35
C GLU A 172 35.09 -2.92 -1.07
N HIS A 173 34.15 -2.37 -0.30
CA HIS A 173 33.66 -3.01 0.92
C HIS A 173 32.19 -3.42 0.77
N PRO A 174 31.88 -4.71 0.61
CA PRO A 174 30.50 -5.16 0.53
C PRO A 174 29.72 -4.79 1.80
N GLY A 175 28.59 -4.09 1.61
CA GLY A 175 27.64 -3.80 2.68
C GLY A 175 26.69 -4.96 2.87
N TRP A 176 26.50 -5.45 4.09
CA TRP A 176 25.66 -6.57 4.46
C TRP A 176 24.73 -6.26 5.64
N ARG A 177 24.91 -5.10 6.26
CA ARG A 177 24.05 -4.56 7.33
C ARG A 177 23.35 -3.30 6.86
N ALA A 178 22.10 -3.19 7.20
CA ALA A 178 21.27 -2.01 6.96
C ALA A 178 20.69 -1.48 8.28
N LEU A 179 20.28 -0.23 8.32
CA LEU A 179 19.62 0.37 9.46
C LEU A 179 18.13 0.48 9.19
N SER A 180 17.32 0.11 10.16
CA SER A 180 15.89 0.38 10.17
C SER A 180 15.59 1.83 10.60
N ASP A 181 14.36 2.31 10.41
CA ASP A 181 13.92 3.67 10.75
C ASP A 181 14.13 4.04 12.24
N ASP A 182 14.23 3.04 13.12
CA ASP A 182 14.49 3.17 14.57
C ASP A 182 15.99 3.03 14.92
N GLY A 183 16.87 2.91 13.90
CA GLY A 183 18.31 2.86 14.05
C GLY A 183 18.86 1.49 14.41
N MET A 184 18.05 0.43 14.40
CA MET A 184 18.53 -0.94 14.64
C MET A 184 19.23 -1.49 13.40
N ALA A 185 20.34 -2.21 13.62
CA ALA A 185 21.02 -2.91 12.54
C ALA A 185 20.30 -4.20 12.18
N VAL A 186 19.99 -4.37 10.90
CA VAL A 186 19.28 -5.52 10.33
C VAL A 186 20.09 -6.09 9.17
N GLU A 187 20.12 -7.41 9.05
CA GLU A 187 20.74 -8.14 7.94
C GLU A 187 19.65 -8.55 6.93
N PRO A 188 19.62 -7.99 5.71
CA PRO A 188 18.55 -8.28 4.74
C PRO A 188 18.68 -9.65 4.04
N GLY A 189 19.71 -10.46 4.35
CA GLY A 189 19.97 -11.76 3.73
C GLY A 189 20.66 -11.65 2.36
N PHE A 190 21.40 -10.57 2.12
CA PHE A 190 22.28 -10.38 0.96
C PHE A 190 23.31 -9.28 1.26
N ALA A 191 24.38 -9.25 0.47
CA ALA A 191 25.39 -8.18 0.51
C ALA A 191 25.39 -7.41 -0.80
N ILE A 192 25.69 -6.12 -0.75
CA ILE A 192 25.81 -5.26 -1.93
C ILE A 192 27.26 -4.77 -2.02
N GLN A 193 27.91 -4.97 -3.16
CA GLN A 193 29.19 -4.37 -3.51
C GLN A 193 28.95 -3.25 -4.51
N LEU A 194 29.44 -2.06 -4.18
CA LEU A 194 29.41 -0.88 -5.06
C LEU A 194 30.64 -0.90 -5.96
N HIS A 195 30.45 -0.77 -7.27
CA HIS A 195 31.52 -0.68 -8.26
C HIS A 195 31.73 0.75 -8.76
N GLN A 196 30.62 1.46 -9.00
CA GLN A 196 30.66 2.83 -9.49
C GLN A 196 29.38 3.56 -9.11
N PHE A 197 29.51 4.80 -8.72
CA PHE A 197 28.40 5.74 -8.60
C PHE A 197 28.57 6.85 -9.67
N THR A 198 27.47 7.25 -10.30
CA THR A 198 27.48 8.26 -11.35
C THR A 198 26.32 9.21 -11.19
N VAL A 199 26.59 10.50 -11.36
CA VAL A 199 25.57 11.55 -11.48
C VAL A 199 25.65 12.13 -12.89
N ASP A 200 24.58 12.00 -13.65
CA ASP A 200 24.44 12.70 -14.92
C ASP A 200 23.77 14.06 -14.68
N TYR A 201 24.22 15.10 -15.38
CA TYR A 201 23.67 16.45 -15.27
C TYR A 201 23.03 16.92 -16.57
N TYR A 202 22.07 17.83 -16.48
CA TYR A 202 21.60 18.62 -17.60
C TYR A 202 22.62 19.75 -17.94
N GLU A 203 22.39 20.44 -19.05
CA GLU A 203 23.25 21.58 -19.48
C GLU A 203 23.29 22.72 -18.45
N ASP A 204 22.23 22.89 -17.65
CA ASP A 204 22.11 23.86 -16.56
C ASP A 204 22.71 23.38 -15.23
N MET A 205 23.45 22.26 -15.24
CA MET A 205 24.05 21.62 -14.06
C MET A 205 23.06 21.07 -13.04
N THR A 206 21.76 21.00 -13.37
CA THR A 206 20.80 20.26 -12.53
C THR A 206 21.01 18.75 -12.67
N PRO A 207 20.95 17.97 -11.57
CA PRO A 207 21.09 16.52 -11.64
C PRO A 207 19.96 15.89 -12.47
N LYS A 208 20.33 15.04 -13.44
CA LYS A 208 19.42 14.34 -14.33
C LYS A 208 19.19 12.90 -13.90
N ARG A 209 20.24 12.22 -13.45
CA ARG A 209 20.21 10.81 -13.12
C ARG A 209 21.23 10.50 -12.04
N PHE A 210 20.84 9.64 -11.12
CA PHE A 210 21.71 9.04 -10.11
C PHE A 210 21.70 7.52 -10.33
N ALA A 211 22.86 6.92 -10.49
CA ALA A 211 23.01 5.50 -10.78
C ALA A 211 24.18 4.90 -10.03
N SER A 212 24.00 3.73 -9.45
CA SER A 212 25.04 2.91 -8.86
C SER A 212 25.13 1.57 -9.57
N ASP A 213 26.30 1.21 -10.08
CA ASP A 213 26.60 -0.12 -10.56
C ASP A 213 27.00 -0.99 -9.38
N VAL A 214 26.26 -2.08 -9.18
CA VAL A 214 26.43 -2.93 -8.01
C VAL A 214 26.43 -4.41 -8.39
N THR A 215 27.08 -5.22 -7.55
CA THR A 215 26.87 -6.66 -7.49
C THR A 215 26.21 -7.01 -6.17
N VAL A 216 25.09 -7.74 -6.22
CA VAL A 216 24.39 -8.24 -5.05
C VAL A 216 24.71 -9.73 -4.90
N TYR A 217 25.21 -10.10 -3.73
CA TYR A 217 25.54 -11.50 -3.35
C TYR A 217 24.43 -12.02 -2.45
N THR A 218 23.80 -13.11 -2.83
CA THR A 218 22.75 -13.77 -2.04
C THR A 218 23.26 -15.02 -1.35
N ASP A 219 22.59 -15.48 -0.30
CA ASP A 219 23.01 -16.65 0.51
C ASP A 219 23.10 -17.96 -0.30
N ASP A 220 22.38 -18.05 -1.42
CA ASP A 220 22.41 -19.20 -2.33
C ASP A 220 23.58 -19.15 -3.35
N SER A 221 24.63 -18.38 -3.04
CA SER A 221 25.84 -18.21 -3.85
C SER A 221 25.60 -17.65 -5.25
N LYS A 222 24.47 -16.99 -5.47
CA LYS A 222 24.19 -16.28 -6.73
C LYS A 222 24.66 -14.84 -6.64
N HIS A 223 25.14 -14.33 -7.77
CA HIS A 223 25.54 -12.94 -7.92
C HIS A 223 24.63 -12.29 -8.95
N LEU A 224 24.07 -11.14 -8.59
CA LEU A 224 23.26 -10.34 -9.49
C LEU A 224 23.99 -9.01 -9.71
N ARG A 225 24.57 -8.80 -10.89
CA ARG A 225 25.11 -7.49 -11.27
C ARG A 225 24.04 -6.66 -11.92
N GLY A 226 23.94 -5.38 -11.56
CA GLY A 226 22.98 -4.46 -12.15
C GLY A 226 23.20 -3.03 -11.73
N THR A 227 22.48 -2.12 -12.39
CA THR A 227 22.49 -0.69 -12.08
C THR A 227 21.25 -0.36 -11.26
N VAL A 228 21.45 0.31 -10.12
CA VAL A 228 20.40 0.83 -9.25
C VAL A 228 20.21 2.31 -9.53
N GLU A 229 19.00 2.72 -9.87
CA GLU A 229 18.62 4.13 -10.08
C GLU A 229 17.48 4.51 -9.14
N VAL A 230 17.24 5.81 -8.95
CA VAL A 230 16.16 6.34 -8.09
C VAL A 230 14.80 5.73 -8.47
N ASN A 231 14.47 5.71 -9.76
CA ASN A 231 13.16 5.23 -10.26
C ASN A 231 13.21 3.83 -10.91
N LYS A 232 14.39 3.18 -10.92
CA LYS A 232 14.57 1.83 -11.46
C LYS A 232 15.28 0.95 -10.43
N PRO A 233 14.55 0.45 -9.42
CA PRO A 233 15.15 -0.36 -8.38
C PRO A 233 15.59 -1.72 -8.91
N LEU A 234 16.71 -2.20 -8.38
CA LEU A 234 17.12 -3.60 -8.53
C LEU A 234 16.29 -4.46 -7.58
N LYS A 235 15.86 -5.64 -8.04
CA LYS A 235 14.99 -6.53 -7.26
C LYS A 235 15.73 -7.81 -6.90
N VAL A 236 15.79 -8.11 -5.60
CA VAL A 236 16.47 -9.29 -5.06
C VAL A 236 15.68 -9.87 -3.89
N ASN A 237 15.34 -11.14 -3.92
CA ASN A 237 14.69 -11.88 -2.81
C ASN A 237 13.47 -11.15 -2.19
N GLY A 238 12.65 -10.52 -3.03
CA GLY A 238 11.48 -9.75 -2.59
C GLY A 238 11.77 -8.31 -2.14
N TRP A 239 13.04 -7.93 -2.04
CA TRP A 239 13.48 -6.56 -1.81
C TRP A 239 13.57 -5.77 -3.11
N LYS A 240 13.32 -4.48 -3.01
CA LYS A 240 13.59 -3.47 -4.03
C LYS A 240 14.67 -2.55 -3.48
N ILE A 241 15.78 -2.45 -4.18
CA ILE A 241 16.95 -1.65 -3.84
C ILE A 241 16.89 -0.38 -4.66
N TYR A 242 16.75 0.78 -4.02
CA TYR A 242 16.68 2.08 -4.65
C TYR A 242 17.94 2.88 -4.35
N GLN A 243 18.38 3.71 -5.29
CA GLN A 243 19.36 4.76 -5.01
C GLN A 243 18.70 5.83 -4.13
N TYR A 244 19.25 6.10 -2.96
CA TYR A 244 18.67 7.01 -1.97
C TYR A 244 19.57 8.21 -1.68
N GLY A 245 20.87 7.98 -1.45
CA GLY A 245 21.81 9.03 -1.10
C GLY A 245 23.23 8.76 -1.57
N TYR A 246 24.06 9.78 -1.47
CA TYR A 246 25.49 9.77 -1.79
C TYR A 246 26.16 10.97 -1.12
N ASP A 247 27.48 11.13 -1.20
CA ASP A 247 28.19 12.31 -0.74
C ASP A 247 28.00 13.47 -1.74
N VAL A 248 27.04 14.34 -1.43
CA VAL A 248 26.62 15.45 -2.32
C VAL A 248 27.79 16.39 -2.70
N PRO A 249 28.68 16.82 -1.78
CA PRO A 249 29.85 17.62 -2.12
C PRO A 249 30.80 16.98 -3.12
N MET A 250 30.91 15.66 -3.14
CA MET A 250 31.84 14.94 -4.01
C MET A 250 31.18 14.52 -5.35
N GLY A 251 29.87 14.62 -5.50
CA GLY A 251 29.18 14.28 -6.74
C GLY A 251 29.45 12.84 -7.18
N SER A 252 29.92 12.66 -8.43
CA SER A 252 30.27 11.33 -8.98
C SER A 252 31.47 10.66 -8.30
N ASP A 253 32.30 11.43 -7.58
CA ASP A 253 33.44 10.93 -6.82
C ASP A 253 33.09 10.52 -5.40
N SER A 254 31.79 10.41 -5.08
CA SER A 254 31.28 9.97 -3.79
C SER A 254 31.90 8.63 -3.40
N PRO A 255 32.52 8.49 -2.21
CA PRO A 255 33.14 7.25 -1.77
C PRO A 255 32.13 6.16 -1.36
N TYR A 256 30.86 6.48 -1.30
CA TYR A 256 29.77 5.56 -0.93
C TYR A 256 28.46 5.87 -1.65
N SER A 257 27.57 4.90 -1.67
CA SER A 257 26.15 5.09 -1.98
C SER A 257 25.28 4.63 -0.83
N VAL A 258 24.19 5.36 -0.59
CA VAL A 258 23.15 4.93 0.35
C VAL A 258 22.02 4.32 -0.45
N PHE A 259 21.63 3.08 -0.12
CA PHE A 259 20.52 2.36 -0.74
C PHE A 259 19.36 2.29 0.22
N LEU A 260 18.15 2.59 -0.30
CA LEU A 260 16.90 2.31 0.38
C LEU A 260 16.41 0.92 -0.05
N LEU A 261 16.34 0.01 0.90
CA LEU A 261 15.83 -1.35 0.72
C LEU A 261 14.38 -1.39 1.17
N VAL A 262 13.47 -1.76 0.27
CA VAL A 262 12.03 -1.84 0.57
C VAL A 262 11.53 -3.24 0.27
N LYS A 263 10.90 -3.87 1.26
CA LYS A 263 10.20 -5.14 1.12
C LYS A 263 8.74 -4.94 1.52
N ASP A 264 7.83 -5.15 0.58
CA ASP A 264 6.39 -5.01 0.78
C ASP A 264 5.66 -6.20 0.17
N PRO A 265 5.37 -7.23 0.97
CA PRO A 265 4.72 -8.45 0.50
C PRO A 265 3.25 -8.25 0.12
N TRP A 266 2.58 -7.19 0.62
CA TRP A 266 1.17 -6.92 0.36
C TRP A 266 0.93 -5.99 -0.84
N LEU A 267 1.98 -5.37 -1.38
CA LEU A 267 1.89 -4.47 -2.53
C LEU A 267 1.17 -5.08 -3.75
N PRO A 268 1.32 -6.38 -4.10
CA PRO A 268 0.54 -7.00 -5.16
C PRO A 268 -0.96 -6.97 -4.91
N ALA A 269 -1.40 -7.15 -3.65
CA ALA A 269 -2.81 -7.08 -3.29
C ALA A 269 -3.36 -5.65 -3.41
N VAL A 270 -2.57 -4.63 -3.02
CA VAL A 270 -2.92 -3.21 -3.22
C VAL A 270 -3.11 -2.92 -4.71
N TYR A 271 -2.16 -3.34 -5.57
CA TYR A 271 -2.28 -3.17 -7.02
C TYR A 271 -3.50 -3.90 -7.60
N THR A 272 -3.81 -5.09 -7.09
CA THR A 272 -5.03 -5.82 -7.49
C THR A 272 -6.27 -4.98 -7.21
N GLY A 273 -6.37 -4.38 -6.01
CA GLY A 273 -7.47 -3.48 -5.67
C GLY A 273 -7.57 -2.28 -6.61
N ILE A 274 -6.43 -1.62 -6.90
CA ILE A 274 -6.37 -0.47 -7.83
C ILE A 274 -6.81 -0.88 -9.24
N PHE A 275 -6.33 -2.00 -9.77
CA PHE A 275 -6.72 -2.47 -11.11
C PHE A 275 -8.19 -2.87 -11.18
N LEU A 276 -8.75 -3.45 -10.12
CA LEU A 276 -10.19 -3.72 -10.03
C LEU A 276 -11.00 -2.41 -10.10
N MET A 277 -10.60 -1.36 -9.38
CA MET A 277 -11.25 -0.06 -9.46
C MET A 277 -11.16 0.55 -10.86
N LEU A 278 -9.99 0.52 -11.50
CA LEU A 278 -9.81 1.01 -12.87
C LEU A 278 -10.68 0.23 -13.86
N ALA A 279 -10.71 -1.09 -13.74
CA ALA A 279 -11.57 -1.94 -14.58
C ALA A 279 -13.05 -1.62 -14.36
N GLY A 280 -13.48 -1.42 -13.10
CA GLY A 280 -14.84 -1.01 -12.77
C GLY A 280 -15.20 0.35 -13.38
N ALA A 281 -14.29 1.33 -13.31
CA ALA A 281 -14.49 2.64 -13.93
C ALA A 281 -14.60 2.56 -15.46
N LEU A 282 -13.71 1.80 -16.11
CA LEU A 282 -13.78 1.55 -17.56
C LEU A 282 -15.07 0.86 -17.98
N CYS A 283 -15.54 -0.11 -17.18
CA CYS A 283 -16.83 -0.77 -17.39
C CYS A 283 -18.00 0.22 -17.29
N LEU A 284 -18.01 1.13 -16.31
CA LEU A 284 -19.04 2.17 -16.18
C LEU A 284 -19.10 3.07 -17.43
N ILE A 285 -17.92 3.51 -17.90
CA ILE A 285 -17.82 4.33 -19.12
C ILE A 285 -18.31 3.51 -20.33
N GLY A 286 -17.80 2.28 -20.49
CA GLY A 286 -18.15 1.41 -21.60
C GLY A 286 -19.65 1.09 -21.66
N MET A 287 -20.30 0.81 -20.53
CA MET A 287 -21.72 0.52 -20.44
C MET A 287 -22.59 1.71 -20.82
N LYS A 288 -22.17 2.93 -20.54
CA LYS A 288 -22.87 4.16 -20.94
C LYS A 288 -22.85 4.36 -22.46
N TYR A 289 -21.73 4.05 -23.11
CA TYR A 289 -21.54 4.25 -24.55
C TYR A 289 -21.85 3.02 -25.41
N VAL A 290 -21.79 1.81 -24.83
CA VAL A 290 -21.88 0.54 -25.55
C VAL A 290 -22.99 -0.36 -24.97
N ARG A 291 -24.23 0.06 -25.16
CA ARG A 291 -25.45 -0.52 -24.55
C ARG A 291 -25.70 -2.03 -24.80
N LYS A 292 -24.87 -2.75 -25.57
CA LYS A 292 -25.08 -4.17 -25.93
C LYS A 292 -23.83 -5.08 -25.86
N ARG A 293 -22.69 -4.62 -25.34
CA ARG A 293 -21.44 -5.40 -25.51
C ARG A 293 -20.90 -5.94 -24.17
N TRP A 294 -21.43 -7.05 -23.69
CA TRP A 294 -20.95 -7.81 -22.52
C TRP A 294 -19.45 -8.18 -22.59
N TRP A 295 -18.87 -8.28 -23.79
CA TRP A 295 -17.45 -8.54 -23.99
C TRP A 295 -16.53 -7.42 -23.44
N VAL A 296 -17.02 -6.18 -23.31
CA VAL A 296 -16.26 -5.08 -22.68
C VAL A 296 -16.03 -5.39 -21.19
N LEU A 297 -17.03 -5.98 -20.52
CA LEU A 297 -16.92 -6.38 -19.12
C LEU A 297 -15.92 -7.53 -18.96
N LEU A 298 -15.98 -8.50 -19.87
CA LEU A 298 -15.05 -9.63 -19.90
C LEU A 298 -13.63 -9.15 -20.20
N ALA A 299 -13.45 -8.25 -21.18
CA ALA A 299 -12.14 -7.68 -21.52
C ALA A 299 -11.55 -6.89 -20.35
N ALA A 300 -12.36 -6.08 -19.63
CA ALA A 300 -11.90 -5.34 -18.47
C ALA A 300 -11.48 -6.28 -17.32
N PHE A 301 -12.24 -7.35 -17.08
CA PHE A 301 -11.88 -8.37 -16.09
C PHE A 301 -10.58 -9.10 -16.48
N LEU A 302 -10.47 -9.53 -17.72
CA LEU A 302 -9.27 -10.20 -18.23
C LEU A 302 -8.04 -9.29 -18.20
N LEU A 303 -8.19 -8.00 -18.52
CA LEU A 303 -7.13 -6.99 -18.38
C LEU A 303 -6.68 -6.85 -16.92
N THR A 304 -7.61 -6.80 -15.98
CA THR A 304 -7.28 -6.72 -14.55
C THR A 304 -6.47 -7.94 -14.11
N VAL A 305 -6.95 -9.14 -14.45
CA VAL A 305 -6.25 -10.40 -14.15
C VAL A 305 -4.87 -10.43 -14.81
N PHE A 306 -4.79 -10.03 -16.07
CA PHE A 306 -3.53 -9.97 -16.84
C PHE A 306 -2.53 -9.01 -16.22
N PHE A 307 -2.92 -7.77 -15.89
CA PHE A 307 -2.03 -6.80 -15.26
C PHE A 307 -1.64 -7.19 -13.85
N THR A 308 -2.56 -7.78 -13.08
CA THR A 308 -2.22 -8.35 -11.76
C THR A 308 -1.18 -9.46 -11.91
N PHE A 309 -1.41 -10.39 -12.84
CA PHE A 309 -0.47 -11.48 -13.13
C PHE A 309 0.90 -10.95 -13.58
N LEU A 310 0.94 -9.97 -14.51
CA LEU A 310 2.18 -9.33 -14.95
C LEU A 310 2.92 -8.66 -13.81
N THR A 311 2.19 -7.99 -12.92
CA THR A 311 2.80 -7.30 -11.77
C THR A 311 3.41 -8.31 -10.81
N VAL A 312 2.68 -9.37 -10.48
CA VAL A 312 3.15 -10.45 -9.60
C VAL A 312 4.30 -11.22 -10.25
N SER A 313 4.17 -11.59 -11.53
CA SER A 313 5.19 -12.31 -12.30
C SER A 313 6.48 -11.49 -12.43
N ARG A 314 6.40 -10.19 -12.72
CA ARG A 314 7.58 -9.32 -12.74
C ARG A 314 8.23 -9.15 -11.37
N MET A 315 7.47 -9.25 -10.29
CA MET A 315 8.03 -9.28 -8.93
C MET A 315 8.78 -10.59 -8.66
N GLY A 316 8.32 -11.73 -9.23
CA GLY A 316 8.95 -13.04 -9.07
C GLY A 316 10.12 -13.32 -10.04
N HIS A 317 10.04 -12.85 -11.29
CA HIS A 317 11.04 -13.16 -12.32
C HIS A 317 12.36 -12.37 -12.19
N SER A 318 12.35 -11.21 -11.55
CA SER A 318 13.59 -10.43 -11.31
C SER A 318 14.58 -11.17 -10.39
N ALA A 319 14.10 -12.17 -9.65
CA ALA A 319 14.94 -13.03 -8.80
C ALA A 319 15.48 -14.28 -9.52
N ARG A 320 14.98 -14.60 -10.72
CA ARG A 320 15.30 -15.90 -11.39
C ARG A 320 16.16 -15.82 -12.63
N ASN A 321 16.40 -14.64 -13.21
CA ASN A 321 17.28 -14.52 -14.39
C ASN A 321 18.55 -13.74 -14.04
N PRO A 322 19.68 -14.42 -13.78
CA PRO A 322 20.99 -13.78 -13.88
C PRO A 322 21.20 -13.39 -15.34
N MET A 323 21.58 -12.14 -15.61
CA MET A 323 22.07 -11.77 -16.94
C MET A 323 23.22 -12.71 -17.30
N PRO A 324 23.29 -13.18 -18.56
CA PRO A 324 24.42 -14.01 -19.01
C PRO A 324 25.71 -13.24 -18.73
N ALA A 325 26.66 -13.91 -18.11
CA ALA A 325 27.99 -13.38 -17.90
C ALA A 325 28.52 -12.89 -19.25
N LEU A 326 28.82 -11.60 -19.36
CA LEU A 326 29.60 -11.10 -20.47
C LEU A 326 30.94 -11.80 -20.39
N GLN A 327 31.14 -12.75 -21.32
CA GLN A 327 32.42 -13.40 -21.52
C GLN A 327 33.44 -12.29 -21.78
N SER A 328 34.45 -12.23 -20.91
CA SER A 328 35.65 -11.43 -21.08
C SER A 328 36.31 -11.83 -22.40
N ALA A 329 36.33 -10.91 -23.37
CA ALA A 329 37.32 -10.93 -24.44
C ALA A 329 38.47 -9.99 -24.05
#